data_c5dce5c0304192d48262ec78ed1fb5bd
#
_entry.id   c5dce5c0304192d48262ec78ed1fb5bd
#
_cell.length_a   1.000
_cell.length_b   1.000
_cell.length_c   1.000
_cell.angle_alpha   90.00
_cell.angle_beta   90.00
_cell.angle_gamma   90.00
#
_symmetry.space_group_name_H-M   'P 1'
#
loop_
_entity.id
_entity.type
_entity.pdbx_description
1 polymer ?
#
loop_
_entity_poly.entity_id
_entity_poly.type
_entity_poly.pdbx_seq_one_letter_code
_entity_poly.pdbx_strand_id
1 'polypeptide(L)'
;MSHGRSKVKFTNSYGKKLFVAYMRRDFSCQSECGEPWDVLGWINLDPGETETRANPTDNQWFYYYAEAVDGAFWAGPFVANVSNKKFQKCSCLGVIVSHGPQPYYDVGMRELDTVKFSGVNFIP
;
A
#
# COMPACT_ATOMS: atom_id res chain seq x y z
N MET A 1 18.03 7.97 14.24
CA MET A 1 17.11 7.76 13.12
C MET A 1 17.13 6.31 12.70
N SER A 2 15.98 5.66 12.74
CA SER A 2 15.90 4.27 12.33
C SER A 2 15.69 4.20 10.83
N HIS A 3 16.58 3.50 10.14
CA HIS A 3 16.40 3.21 8.73
C HIS A 3 15.69 1.87 8.60
N GLY A 4 14.60 1.86 7.85
CA GLY A 4 13.91 0.65 7.49
C GLY A 4 14.59 -0.06 6.33
N ARG A 5 13.93 -1.08 5.81
CA ARG A 5 14.40 -1.79 4.65
C ARG A 5 14.07 -1.02 3.37
N SER A 6 14.90 -1.18 2.34
CA SER A 6 14.70 -0.53 1.04
C SER A 6 13.67 -1.24 0.18
N LYS A 7 13.22 -2.42 0.60
CA LYS A 7 12.24 -3.24 -0.14
C LYS A 7 11.27 -3.90 0.83
N VAL A 8 10.04 -4.07 0.37
CA VAL A 8 8.97 -4.75 1.11
C VAL A 8 8.45 -5.89 0.26
N LYS A 9 8.31 -7.06 0.87
CA LYS A 9 7.88 -8.28 0.22
C LYS A 9 6.47 -8.63 0.65
N PHE A 10 5.59 -8.89 -0.32
CA PHE A 10 4.23 -9.36 -0.07
C PHE A 10 4.08 -10.78 -0.57
N THR A 11 3.65 -11.68 0.31
CA THR A 11 3.50 -13.11 0.00
C THR A 11 2.07 -13.54 0.26
N ASN A 12 1.48 -14.25 -0.70
CA ASN A 12 0.12 -14.78 -0.57
C ASN A 12 0.15 -16.24 -0.11
N SER A 13 -0.05 -16.46 1.19
CA SER A 13 -0.23 -17.80 1.77
C SER A 13 -1.70 -18.05 2.16
N TYR A 14 -2.62 -17.23 1.62
CA TYR A 14 -4.04 -17.34 1.97
C TYR A 14 -4.76 -18.45 1.20
N GLY A 15 -4.31 -18.78 0.00
CA GLY A 15 -4.94 -19.82 -0.81
C GLY A 15 -5.95 -19.32 -1.83
N LYS A 16 -6.23 -18.02 -1.87
CA LYS A 16 -7.08 -17.35 -2.86
C LYS A 16 -6.33 -16.16 -3.41
N LYS A 17 -6.72 -15.69 -4.60
CA LYS A 17 -6.11 -14.52 -5.22
C LYS A 17 -6.34 -13.27 -4.36
N LEU A 18 -5.31 -12.47 -4.21
CA LEU A 18 -5.32 -11.23 -3.44
C LEU A 18 -5.01 -10.03 -4.33
N PHE A 19 -5.54 -8.88 -3.92
CA PHE A 19 -5.23 -7.57 -4.48
C PHE A 19 -4.68 -6.70 -3.37
N VAL A 20 -3.46 -6.16 -3.55
CA VAL A 20 -2.76 -5.40 -2.52
C VAL A 20 -2.57 -3.96 -2.96
N ALA A 21 -2.98 -3.02 -2.13
CA ALA A 21 -2.64 -1.60 -2.25
C ALA A 21 -1.66 -1.25 -1.13
N TYR A 22 -0.75 -0.31 -1.40
CA TYR A 22 0.24 0.08 -0.42
C TYR A 22 0.54 1.56 -0.48
N MET A 23 1.06 2.09 0.62
CA MET A 23 1.48 3.48 0.73
C MET A 23 2.90 3.52 1.26
N ARG A 24 3.74 4.30 0.60
CA ARG A 24 5.15 4.43 0.93
C ARG A 24 5.56 5.89 0.96
N ARG A 25 6.60 6.19 1.73
CA ARG A 25 7.16 7.52 1.75
C ARG A 25 8.01 7.74 0.50
N ASP A 26 7.73 8.80 -0.22
CA ASP A 26 8.42 9.14 -1.46
C ASP A 26 8.46 10.67 -1.58
N PHE A 27 9.66 11.25 -1.52
CA PHE A 27 9.82 12.70 -1.53
C PHE A 27 9.39 13.36 -2.84
N SER A 28 9.25 12.60 -3.93
CA SER A 28 8.71 13.15 -5.16
C SER A 28 7.29 13.67 -4.99
N CYS A 29 6.53 13.10 -4.07
CA CYS A 29 5.17 13.57 -3.75
C CYS A 29 5.14 14.87 -2.96
N GLN A 30 6.23 15.20 -2.25
CA GLN A 30 6.27 16.43 -1.43
C GLN A 30 6.19 17.68 -2.28
N SER A 31 6.80 17.69 -3.47
CA SER A 31 6.75 18.84 -4.36
C SER A 31 5.38 19.03 -4.99
N GLU A 32 4.56 17.99 -5.04
CA GLU A 32 3.25 18.04 -5.67
C GLU A 32 2.16 18.54 -4.72
N CYS A 33 2.13 18.06 -3.48
CA CYS A 33 1.07 18.45 -2.55
C CYS A 33 1.54 18.63 -1.10
N GLY A 34 2.84 18.74 -0.88
CA GLY A 34 3.42 19.01 0.44
C GLY A 34 3.57 17.77 1.33
N GLU A 35 3.04 16.63 0.93
CA GLU A 35 3.09 15.41 1.71
C GLU A 35 3.92 14.35 0.98
N PRO A 36 4.90 13.73 1.67
CA PRO A 36 5.82 12.78 1.02
C PRO A 36 5.28 11.35 0.98
N TRP A 37 4.00 11.17 0.66
CA TRP A 37 3.37 9.86 0.64
C TRP A 37 2.80 9.52 -0.71
N ASP A 38 3.08 8.30 -1.17
CA ASP A 38 2.71 7.77 -2.47
C ASP A 38 1.87 6.52 -2.27
N VAL A 39 0.66 6.50 -2.84
CA VAL A 39 -0.29 5.39 -2.73
C VAL A 39 -0.36 4.69 -4.08
N LEU A 40 -0.16 3.39 -4.07
CA LEU A 40 -0.13 2.57 -5.29
C LEU A 40 -1.04 1.35 -5.16
N GLY A 41 -1.59 0.91 -6.25
CA GLY A 41 -2.38 -0.32 -6.34
C GLY A 41 -2.60 -0.70 -7.80
N TRP A 42 -2.96 -1.85 -8.07
CA TRP A 42 -3.10 -3.01 -7.19
C TRP A 42 -2.07 -4.05 -7.59
N ILE A 43 -1.46 -4.70 -6.64
CA ILE A 43 -0.64 -5.87 -6.89
C ILE A 43 -1.58 -7.08 -6.91
N ASN A 44 -1.58 -7.82 -8.01
CA ASN A 44 -2.33 -9.08 -8.10
C ASN A 44 -1.42 -10.21 -7.63
N LEU A 45 -1.80 -10.91 -6.56
CA LEU A 45 -1.03 -12.02 -6.02
C LEU A 45 -1.85 -13.30 -6.10
N ASP A 46 -1.40 -14.22 -6.94
CA ASP A 46 -1.97 -15.57 -6.98
C ASP A 46 -1.52 -16.37 -5.75
N PRO A 47 -2.24 -17.44 -5.37
CA PRO A 47 -1.83 -18.27 -4.23
C PRO A 47 -0.38 -18.74 -4.37
N GLY A 48 0.41 -18.53 -3.32
CA GLY A 48 1.83 -18.90 -3.30
C GLY A 48 2.77 -17.86 -3.91
N GLU A 49 2.25 -16.82 -4.53
CA GLU A 49 3.05 -15.81 -5.21
C GLU A 49 3.63 -14.79 -4.23
N THR A 50 4.82 -14.30 -4.55
CA THR A 50 5.49 -13.23 -3.80
C THR A 50 5.87 -12.11 -4.76
N GLU A 51 5.58 -10.87 -4.36
CA GLU A 51 5.97 -9.67 -5.08
C GLU A 51 6.71 -8.73 -4.14
N THR A 52 7.75 -8.07 -4.67
CA THR A 52 8.56 -7.13 -3.91
C THR A 52 8.38 -5.73 -4.47
N ARG A 53 8.28 -4.76 -3.57
CA ARG A 53 8.16 -3.34 -3.95
C ARG A 53 9.20 -2.49 -3.25
N ALA A 54 9.65 -1.44 -3.91
CA ALA A 54 10.65 -0.54 -3.37
C ALA A 54 10.06 0.30 -2.24
N ASN A 55 10.89 0.56 -1.23
CA ASN A 55 10.65 1.55 -0.19
C ASN A 55 11.71 2.64 -0.38
N PRO A 56 11.47 3.63 -1.24
CA PRO A 56 12.53 4.47 -1.80
C PRO A 56 13.24 5.38 -0.80
N THR A 57 12.64 5.66 0.35
CA THR A 57 13.28 6.49 1.39
C THR A 57 13.80 5.68 2.55
N ASP A 58 13.73 4.35 2.48
CA ASP A 58 14.06 3.43 3.59
C ASP A 58 13.32 3.81 4.88
N ASN A 59 12.11 4.35 4.75
CA ASN A 59 11.33 4.78 5.90
C ASN A 59 10.94 3.57 6.74
N GLN A 60 10.99 3.74 8.06
CA GLN A 60 10.60 2.68 8.98
C GLN A 60 9.18 2.21 8.74
N TRP A 61 8.26 3.15 8.46
CA TRP A 61 6.83 2.86 8.36
C TRP A 61 6.40 2.74 6.91
N PHE A 62 5.69 1.65 6.63
CA PHE A 62 5.13 1.31 5.33
C PHE A 62 3.70 0.83 5.57
N TYR A 63 2.78 1.09 4.66
CA TYR A 63 1.37 0.80 4.89
C TYR A 63 0.80 -0.07 3.78
N TYR A 64 -0.14 -0.94 4.12
CA TYR A 64 -0.73 -1.84 3.14
C TYR A 64 -2.18 -2.18 3.48
N TYR A 65 -2.91 -2.51 2.44
CA TYR A 65 -4.27 -3.04 2.49
C TYR A 65 -4.37 -4.16 1.48
N ALA A 66 -5.07 -5.23 1.82
CA ALA A 66 -5.28 -6.33 0.89
C ALA A 66 -6.71 -6.84 0.98
N GLU A 67 -7.24 -7.31 -0.14
CA GLU A 67 -8.53 -7.99 -0.19
C GLU A 67 -8.41 -9.20 -1.10
N ALA A 68 -9.18 -10.25 -0.76
CA ALA A 68 -9.21 -11.48 -1.53
C ALA A 68 -10.47 -11.55 -2.38
N VAL A 69 -10.42 -12.38 -3.41
CA VAL A 69 -11.58 -12.62 -4.29
C VAL A 69 -12.79 -13.19 -3.56
N ASP A 70 -12.58 -13.83 -2.40
CA ASP A 70 -13.68 -14.38 -1.57
C ASP A 70 -14.23 -13.38 -0.54
N GLY A 71 -13.75 -12.14 -0.54
CA GLY A 71 -14.23 -11.09 0.35
C GLY A 71 -13.43 -10.94 1.64
N ALA A 72 -12.46 -11.80 1.93
CA ALA A 72 -11.55 -11.60 3.06
C ALA A 72 -10.71 -10.35 2.83
N PHE A 73 -10.35 -9.65 3.90
CA PHE A 73 -9.51 -8.45 3.77
C PHE A 73 -8.60 -8.27 4.99
N TRP A 74 -7.51 -7.56 4.76
CA TRP A 74 -6.53 -7.19 5.77
C TRP A 74 -6.48 -5.67 5.83
N ALA A 75 -7.06 -5.10 6.87
CA ALA A 75 -7.23 -3.66 7.02
C ALA A 75 -6.80 -3.20 8.41
N GLY A 76 -6.58 -1.90 8.55
CA GLY A 76 -6.14 -1.26 9.78
C GLY A 76 -6.61 0.19 9.90
N PRO A 77 -6.06 0.94 10.86
CA PRO A 77 -6.59 2.26 11.22
C PRO A 77 -6.10 3.43 10.34
N PHE A 78 -5.14 3.19 9.45
CA PHE A 78 -4.54 4.27 8.66
C PHE A 78 -5.27 4.42 7.34
N VAL A 79 -6.03 5.51 7.17
CA VAL A 79 -6.88 5.70 6.00
C VAL A 79 -6.06 6.17 4.80
N ALA A 80 -6.28 5.52 3.66
CA ALA A 80 -5.71 5.93 2.38
C ALA A 80 -6.78 5.87 1.30
N ASN A 81 -6.65 6.76 0.31
CA ASN A 81 -7.58 6.85 -0.80
C ASN A 81 -7.05 6.03 -1.98
N VAL A 82 -7.84 5.12 -2.49
CA VAL A 82 -7.46 4.19 -3.58
C VAL A 82 -8.48 4.24 -4.69
N SER A 83 -8.08 3.78 -5.88
CA SER A 83 -8.97 3.59 -7.02
C SER A 83 -9.31 2.11 -7.18
N ASN A 84 -10.45 1.82 -7.81
CA ASN A 84 -10.81 0.44 -8.14
C ASN A 84 -10.02 -0.14 -9.32
N LYS A 85 -9.17 0.66 -9.95
CA LYS A 85 -8.30 0.27 -11.06
C LYS A 85 -6.85 0.48 -10.66
N LYS A 86 -5.92 -0.01 -11.47
CA LYS A 86 -4.48 0.26 -11.27
C LYS A 86 -4.26 1.77 -11.17
N PHE A 87 -3.52 2.19 -10.14
CA PHE A 87 -3.32 3.61 -9.87
C PHE A 87 -1.99 3.88 -9.16
N GLN A 88 -1.55 5.11 -9.26
CA GLN A 88 -0.49 5.67 -8.44
C GLN A 88 -0.82 7.13 -8.22
N LYS A 89 -0.87 7.56 -6.96
CA LYS A 89 -1.19 8.94 -6.64
C LYS A 89 -0.51 9.37 -5.34
N CYS A 90 -0.13 10.64 -5.29
CA CYS A 90 0.34 11.23 -4.05
C CYS A 90 -0.84 11.45 -3.10
N SER A 91 -0.62 11.18 -1.81
CA SER A 91 -1.61 11.43 -0.78
C SER A 91 -1.54 12.90 -0.39
N CYS A 92 -2.54 13.66 -0.81
CA CYS A 92 -2.64 15.09 -0.51
C CYS A 92 -3.69 15.28 0.57
N LEU A 93 -3.26 15.41 1.81
CA LEU A 93 -4.16 15.57 2.95
C LEU A 93 -5.00 16.83 2.80
N GLY A 94 -6.30 16.72 3.05
CA GLY A 94 -7.24 17.83 3.04
C GLY A 94 -7.69 18.29 1.66
N VAL A 95 -7.21 17.66 0.60
CA VAL A 95 -7.65 17.95 -0.75
C VAL A 95 -8.31 16.73 -1.35
N ILE A 96 -9.62 16.76 -1.46
CA ILE A 96 -10.35 15.77 -2.24
C ILE A 96 -10.23 16.21 -3.69
N VAL A 97 -9.26 15.67 -4.39
CA VAL A 97 -9.12 15.93 -5.81
C VAL A 97 -9.80 14.80 -6.54
N SER A 98 -11.07 15.00 -6.89
CA SER A 98 -11.71 14.06 -7.79
C SER A 98 -11.41 14.53 -9.22
N HIS A 99 -10.50 13.85 -9.88
CA HIS A 99 -10.20 14.08 -11.27
C HIS A 99 -10.76 12.96 -12.12
N GLY A 100 -11.79 13.27 -12.86
CA GLY A 100 -12.34 12.38 -13.85
C GLY A 100 -13.19 11.25 -13.31
N PRO A 101 -13.52 10.26 -14.15
CA PRO A 101 -14.53 9.25 -13.85
C PRO A 101 -14.04 8.08 -13.01
N GLN A 102 -12.84 8.13 -12.44
CA GLN A 102 -12.33 7.03 -11.65
C GLN A 102 -12.94 7.05 -10.25
N PRO A 103 -13.60 5.97 -9.83
CA PRO A 103 -14.13 5.90 -8.48
C PRO A 103 -13.00 5.69 -7.48
N TYR A 104 -12.71 6.72 -6.71
CA TYR A 104 -11.80 6.63 -5.58
C TYR A 104 -12.61 6.36 -4.32
N TYR A 105 -12.04 5.57 -3.42
CA TYR A 105 -12.66 5.27 -2.14
C TYR A 105 -11.58 5.10 -1.07
N ASP A 106 -11.98 5.21 0.19
CA ASP A 106 -11.05 5.08 1.30
C ASP A 106 -10.96 3.63 1.77
N VAL A 107 -9.74 3.21 2.09
CA VAL A 107 -9.48 1.93 2.74
C VAL A 107 -8.66 2.18 4.00
N GLY A 108 -8.80 1.32 4.99
CA GLY A 108 -7.96 1.34 6.18
C GLY A 108 -6.73 0.49 5.96
N MET A 109 -5.55 1.09 6.05
CA MET A 109 -4.29 0.38 5.89
C MET A 109 -3.70 -0.04 7.22
N ARG A 110 -2.98 -1.16 7.20
CA ARG A 110 -2.15 -1.62 8.32
C ARG A 110 -0.77 -1.02 8.21
N GLU A 111 -0.16 -0.78 9.37
CA GLU A 111 1.21 -0.27 9.45
C GLU A 111 2.20 -1.43 9.51
N LEU A 112 3.26 -1.35 8.73
CA LEU A 112 4.35 -2.31 8.72
C LEU A 112 5.62 -1.61 9.21
N ASP A 113 6.26 -2.18 10.23
CA ASP A 113 7.55 -1.73 10.74
C ASP A 113 8.65 -2.42 9.93
N THR A 114 9.26 -1.69 8.98
CA THR A 114 10.27 -2.26 8.09
C THR A 114 11.64 -2.44 8.76
N VAL A 115 11.80 -1.94 9.97
CA VAL A 115 12.99 -2.25 10.78
C VAL A 115 12.89 -3.69 11.29
N LYS A 116 11.70 -4.10 11.74
CA LYS A 116 11.46 -5.42 12.32
C LYS A 116 11.17 -6.49 11.27
N PHE A 117 10.44 -6.13 10.20
CA PHE A 117 9.91 -7.10 9.24
C PHE A 117 10.31 -6.76 7.81
N SER A 118 10.65 -7.77 7.03
CA SER A 118 10.98 -7.60 5.60
C SER A 118 9.77 -7.56 4.70
N GLY A 119 8.59 -7.88 5.23
CA GLY A 119 7.37 -7.90 4.44
C GLY A 119 6.19 -8.48 5.21
N VAL A 120 5.17 -8.81 4.43
CA VAL A 120 3.90 -9.31 4.95
C VAL A 120 3.59 -10.65 4.29
N ASN A 121 3.19 -11.62 5.10
CA ASN A 121 2.66 -12.88 4.60
C ASN A 121 1.16 -12.90 4.94
N PHE A 122 0.32 -12.90 3.90
CA PHE A 122 -1.12 -12.95 4.06
C PHE A 122 -1.55 -14.40 4.32
N ILE A 123 -2.03 -14.66 5.52
CA ILE A 123 -2.43 -15.99 5.98
C ILE A 123 -3.93 -15.98 6.33
N PRO A 124 -4.56 -17.19 6.33
CA PRO A 124 -5.98 -17.30 6.71
C PRO A 124 -6.29 -16.79 8.12
#